data_d99f59c17514c175450b3e1e29f4ef6a
#
_entry.id   d99f59c17514c175450b3e1e29f4ef6a
#
_cell.length_a   1.000
_cell.length_b   1.000
_cell.length_c   1.000
_cell.angle_alpha   90.00
_cell.angle_beta   90.00
_cell.angle_gamma   90.00
#
_symmetry.space_group_name_H-M   'P 1'
#
loop_
_entity.id
_entity.type
_entity.pdbx_description
1 polymer ?
#
loop_
_entity_poly.entity_id
_entity_poly.type
_entity_poly.pdbx_seq_one_letter_code
_entity_poly.pdbx_strand_id
1 'polypeptide(L)' 'MAKKIFGCVACNKRPLTKNEIGINKKLLGAKSENFYCIDCLANFLEVTPQEILDKIEDFKRDGCKLFE' A
#
# COMPACT_ATOMS: atom_id res chain seq x y z
N MET A 1 -9.87 -21.83 -8.08
CA MET A 1 -10.05 -20.91 -6.95
C MET A 1 -9.87 -19.47 -7.38
N ALA A 2 -10.77 -18.63 -6.96
CA ALA A 2 -10.68 -17.21 -7.30
C ALA A 2 -9.51 -16.58 -6.56
N LYS A 3 -8.70 -15.81 -7.29
CA LYS A 3 -7.67 -15.02 -6.66
C LYS A 3 -8.31 -13.88 -5.90
N LYS A 4 -7.82 -13.65 -4.68
CA LYS A 4 -8.29 -12.54 -3.89
C LYS A 4 -7.75 -11.26 -4.49
N ILE A 5 -8.64 -10.38 -4.92
CA ILE A 5 -8.26 -9.09 -5.50
C ILE A 5 -8.40 -8.04 -4.40
N PHE A 6 -7.28 -7.40 -4.08
CA PHE A 6 -7.29 -6.33 -3.10
C PHE A 6 -7.61 -5.00 -3.78
N GLY A 7 -8.48 -4.24 -3.17
CA GLY A 7 -8.87 -2.94 -3.66
C GLY A 7 -8.83 -1.91 -2.55
N CYS A 8 -8.85 -0.64 -2.94
CA CYS A 8 -8.88 0.46 -1.99
C CYS A 8 -10.27 0.51 -1.33
N VAL A 9 -10.30 0.46 0.00
CA VAL A 9 -11.57 0.50 0.73
C VAL A 9 -12.19 1.88 0.74
N ALA A 10 -11.43 2.91 0.37
CA ALA A 10 -11.93 4.29 0.37
C ALA A 10 -12.50 4.73 -0.97
N CYS A 11 -11.87 4.33 -2.08
CA CYS A 11 -12.29 4.78 -3.41
C CYS A 11 -12.58 3.64 -4.40
N ASN A 12 -12.47 2.40 -3.94
CA ASN A 12 -12.75 1.20 -4.74
C ASN A 12 -11.80 0.99 -5.94
N LYS A 13 -10.66 1.64 -5.94
CA LYS A 13 -9.67 1.43 -6.99
C LYS A 13 -9.15 0.00 -6.91
N ARG A 14 -9.21 -0.73 -8.02
CA ARG A 14 -8.76 -2.12 -8.10
C ARG A 14 -8.14 -2.42 -9.44
N PRO A 15 -7.17 -3.36 -9.51
CA PRO A 15 -6.51 -4.00 -8.38
C PRO A 15 -5.44 -3.09 -7.78
N LEU A 16 -5.07 -3.33 -6.53
CA LEU A 16 -3.93 -2.66 -5.93
C LEU A 16 -2.66 -3.39 -6.33
N THR A 17 -1.59 -2.65 -6.54
CA THR A 17 -0.31 -3.24 -6.88
C THR A 17 0.31 -3.89 -5.64
N LYS A 18 1.32 -4.75 -5.87
CA LYS A 18 2.06 -5.36 -4.77
C LYS A 18 2.68 -4.29 -3.86
N ASN A 19 3.18 -3.21 -4.46
CA ASN A 19 3.77 -2.11 -3.70
C ASN A 19 2.73 -1.41 -2.83
N GLU A 20 1.53 -1.18 -3.35
CA GLU A 20 0.46 -0.56 -2.59
C GLU A 20 0.06 -1.43 -1.40
N ILE A 21 -0.10 -2.71 -1.62
CA ILE A 21 -0.43 -3.66 -0.56
C ILE A 21 0.70 -3.72 0.47
N GLY A 22 1.94 -3.79 0.00
CA GLY A 22 3.10 -3.85 0.87
C GLY A 22 3.24 -2.63 1.77
N ILE A 23 3.06 -1.43 1.22
CA ILE A 23 3.19 -0.21 2.02
C ILE A 23 2.08 -0.12 3.07
N ASN A 24 0.87 -0.59 2.75
CA ASN A 24 -0.21 -0.66 3.74
C ASN A 24 0.19 -1.55 4.90
N LYS A 25 0.75 -2.72 4.62
CA LYS A 25 1.17 -3.65 5.66
C LYS A 25 2.30 -3.07 6.50
N LYS A 26 3.19 -2.31 5.90
CA LYS A 26 4.30 -1.67 6.63
C LYS A 26 3.84 -0.55 7.54
N LEU A 27 2.92 0.28 7.06
CA LEU A 27 2.50 1.47 7.79
C LEU A 27 1.31 1.23 8.72
N LEU A 28 0.42 0.30 8.34
CA LEU A 28 -0.79 0.02 9.10
C LEU A 28 -0.71 -1.29 9.88
N GLY A 29 0.30 -2.13 9.59
CA GLY A 29 0.47 -3.41 10.26
C GLY A 29 0.22 -4.58 9.32
N ALA A 30 0.97 -5.67 9.52
CA ALA A 30 0.89 -6.84 8.64
C ALA A 30 -0.47 -7.56 8.74
N LYS A 31 -1.21 -7.34 9.82
CA LYS A 31 -2.52 -7.96 10.01
C LYS A 31 -3.66 -7.10 9.50
N SER A 32 -3.38 -5.94 8.93
CA SER A 32 -4.42 -5.07 8.41
C SER A 32 -5.19 -5.77 7.28
N GLU A 33 -6.51 -5.71 7.34
CA GLU A 33 -7.37 -6.30 6.32
C GLU A 33 -7.86 -5.25 5.33
N ASN A 34 -7.72 -3.99 5.68
CA ASN A 34 -8.14 -2.88 4.83
C ASN A 34 -6.92 -2.27 4.16
N PHE A 35 -7.02 -2.10 2.84
CA PHE A 35 -5.92 -1.56 2.06
C PHE A 35 -6.38 -0.30 1.34
N TYR A 36 -5.46 0.63 1.17
CA TYR A 36 -5.72 1.90 0.50
C TYR A 36 -4.80 2.06 -0.69
N CYS A 37 -5.29 2.72 -1.75
CA CYS A 37 -4.40 3.11 -2.84
C CYS A 37 -3.46 4.21 -2.33
N ILE A 38 -2.45 4.54 -3.14
CA ILE A 38 -1.44 5.51 -2.73
C ILE A 38 -2.10 6.84 -2.33
N ASP A 39 -3.03 7.34 -3.14
CA ASP A 39 -3.68 8.63 -2.86
C ASP A 39 -4.50 8.59 -1.57
N CYS A 40 -5.29 7.55 -1.38
CA CYS A 40 -6.13 7.45 -0.18
C CYS A 40 -5.28 7.19 1.07
N LEU A 41 -4.22 6.41 0.95
CA LEU A 41 -3.30 6.17 2.06
C LEU A 41 -2.61 7.47 2.48
N ALA A 42 -2.19 8.27 1.50
CA ALA A 42 -1.57 9.55 1.77
C ALA A 42 -2.55 10.46 2.53
N ASN A 43 -3.80 10.52 2.09
CA ASN A 43 -4.82 11.30 2.80
C ASN A 43 -5.04 10.79 4.21
N PHE A 44 -5.10 9.48 4.39
CA PHE A 44 -5.32 8.87 5.70
C PHE A 44 -4.20 9.22 6.68
N LEU A 45 -2.97 9.25 6.19
CA LEU A 45 -1.79 9.55 7.01
C LEU A 45 -1.43 11.04 7.02
N GLU A 46 -2.18 11.85 6.29
CA GLU A 46 -1.96 13.30 6.17
C GLU A 46 -0.58 13.63 5.59
N VAL A 47 -0.18 12.86 4.56
CA VAL A 47 1.07 13.08 3.85
C VAL A 47 0.77 13.18 2.35
N THR A 48 1.79 13.49 1.54
CA THR A 48 1.61 13.54 0.09
C THR A 48 1.79 12.16 -0.52
N PRO A 49 1.19 11.89 -1.70
CA PRO A 49 1.43 10.63 -2.41
C PRO A 49 2.91 10.40 -2.70
N GLN A 50 3.66 11.48 -2.96
CA GLN A 50 5.09 11.36 -3.22
C GLN A 50 5.83 10.81 -2.00
N GLU A 51 5.42 11.22 -0.80
CA GLU A 51 6.03 10.70 0.43
C GLU A 51 5.79 9.21 0.57
N ILE A 52 4.62 8.72 0.17
CA ILE A 52 4.33 7.28 0.17
C ILE A 52 5.25 6.56 -0.81
N LEU A 53 5.41 7.11 -2.01
CA LEU A 53 6.29 6.51 -3.02
C LEU A 53 7.74 6.48 -2.55
N ASP A 54 8.19 7.54 -1.88
CA ASP A 54 9.54 7.61 -1.32
C ASP A 54 9.74 6.51 -0.27
N LYS A 55 8.74 6.27 0.56
CA LYS A 55 8.80 5.20 1.56
C LYS A 55 8.90 3.83 0.90
N ILE A 56 8.15 3.61 -0.18
CA ILE A 56 8.22 2.36 -0.94
C ILE A 56 9.64 2.14 -1.45
N GLU A 57 10.25 3.19 -2.01
CA GLU A 57 11.62 3.10 -2.51
C GLU A 57 12.61 2.77 -1.40
N ASP A 58 12.44 3.40 -0.23
CA ASP A 58 13.30 3.13 0.91
C ASP A 58 13.20 1.67 1.36
N PHE A 59 11.98 1.14 1.44
CA PHE A 59 11.78 -0.25 1.84
C PHE A 59 12.35 -1.23 0.81
N LYS A 60 12.19 -0.93 -0.47
CA LYS A 60 12.78 -1.76 -1.54
C LYS A 60 14.29 -1.77 -1.45
N ARG A 61 14.89 -0.61 -1.19
CA ARG A 61 16.34 -0.48 -1.06
C ARG A 61 16.85 -1.29 0.12
N ASP A 62 16.08 -1.37 1.19
CA ASP A 62 16.44 -2.15 2.37
C ASP A 62 16.23 -3.65 2.18
N GLY A 63 15.75 -4.06 1.01
CA GLY A 63 15.55 -5.47 0.70
C GLY A 63 14.27 -6.07 1.26
N CYS A 64 13.27 -5.25 1.51
CA CYS A 64 11.99 -5.72 2.02
C CYS A 64 11.26 -6.56 0.96
N LYS A 65 10.87 -7.78 1.32
CA LYS A 65 10.24 -8.71 0.39
C LYS A 65 8.78 -8.42 0.09
N LEU A 66 8.19 -7.45 0.78
CA LEU A 66 6.80 -7.06 0.53
C LEU A 66 6.65 -6.23 -0.75
N PHE A 67 7.77 -5.80 -1.34
CA PHE A 67 7.78 -4.92 -2.51
C PHE A 67 8.46 -5.61 -3.69
N GLU A 68 8.11 -5.15 -4.87
CA GLU A 68 8.73 -5.62 -6.10
C GLU A 68 10.09 -4.99 -6.33
#